data_fe9a3afed37b749fd369503b5b139e94
#
_entry.id   fe9a3afed37b749fd369503b5b139e94
#
_cell.length_a   1.000
_cell.length_b   1.000
_cell.length_c   1.000
_cell.angle_alpha   90.00
_cell.angle_beta   90.00
_cell.angle_gamma   90.00
#
_symmetry.space_group_name_H-M   'P 1'
#
loop_
_entity.id
_entity.type
_entity.pdbx_description
1 polymer ?
#
loop_
_entity_poly.entity_id
_entity_poly.type
_entity_poly.pdbx_seq_one_letter_code
_entity_poly.pdbx_strand_id
1 'polypeptide(L)'
;MNIHEYQAQELLRKFGVATPRGKVASSIEEAEQIAREIAPAEIVVKAQVHAGGRGKGTFANGFKGGVHLCKTPEEAREIARKMLGQTLVTHQTGPAGRVVNKVLVAEAAQIAREVYFAILLDRATAAPLIVASTEGGVEIETVAAKSPERIIRESIDPLAGLQPFQTRKLAKELQFESSQLKAASKLFDGLYRTFIGLDCSMVEVNPLVVTPKGEVLALDAKFNFDDNALFRHPEVAAMRDIAEEDPREVEASKHGLNYIGLDGNIACLVNGAGLAMATMDIIKFYGGNPANFLDVGGGATEEQVTEAFKILIMDKKVQAILVNIFGGIMKCDVIAQGIINAAKTVHLSVPLVVRLEGTNVEKGKCMLKESGVALITADDLADAAQKAVEAASSNSQGGNPKSQAPNPK
;
A
#
# COMPACT_ATOMS: atom_id res chain seq x y z
N MET A 1 -0.67 -7.63 1.37
CA MET A 1 0.37 -7.38 2.40
C MET A 1 1.71 -7.15 1.72
N ASN A 2 2.50 -6.17 2.17
CA ASN A 2 3.86 -5.88 1.69
C ASN A 2 4.89 -6.37 2.72
N ILE A 3 6.14 -6.58 2.26
CA ILE A 3 7.27 -6.92 3.13
C ILE A 3 8.49 -6.05 2.78
N HIS A 4 9.46 -5.99 3.70
CA HIS A 4 10.72 -5.30 3.46
C HIS A 4 11.63 -6.01 2.44
N GLU A 5 12.54 -5.27 1.82
CA GLU A 5 13.50 -5.79 0.84
C GLU A 5 14.33 -6.96 1.38
N TYR A 6 14.82 -6.89 2.64
CA TYR A 6 15.61 -7.98 3.23
C TYR A 6 14.80 -9.28 3.36
N GLN A 7 13.49 -9.18 3.69
CA GLN A 7 12.58 -10.33 3.77
C GLN A 7 12.32 -10.91 2.38
N ALA A 8 12.11 -10.04 1.38
CA ALA A 8 11.96 -10.46 -0.01
C ALA A 8 13.20 -11.22 -0.50
N GLN A 9 14.41 -10.74 -0.20
CA GLN A 9 15.66 -11.44 -0.52
C GLN A 9 15.79 -12.80 0.18
N GLU A 10 15.34 -12.93 1.43
CA GLU A 10 15.32 -14.20 2.14
C GLU A 10 14.39 -15.22 1.48
N LEU A 11 13.19 -14.79 1.08
CA LEU A 11 12.24 -15.63 0.34
C LEU A 11 12.82 -16.04 -1.01
N LEU A 12 13.37 -15.11 -1.76
CA LEU A 12 13.98 -15.38 -3.08
C LEU A 12 15.08 -16.46 -2.99
N ARG A 13 15.94 -16.41 -1.97
CA ARG A 13 16.99 -17.42 -1.76
C ARG A 13 16.41 -18.82 -1.53
N LYS A 14 15.27 -18.95 -0.83
CA LYS A 14 14.59 -20.24 -0.62
C LYS A 14 14.13 -20.87 -1.95
N PHE A 15 13.80 -20.05 -2.95
CA PHE A 15 13.43 -20.49 -4.28
C PHE A 15 14.61 -20.54 -5.28
N GLY A 16 15.84 -20.37 -4.79
CA GLY A 16 17.06 -20.50 -5.58
C GLY A 16 17.37 -19.30 -6.48
N VAL A 17 16.75 -18.14 -6.21
CA VAL A 17 17.07 -16.87 -6.86
C VAL A 17 18.31 -16.25 -6.19
N ALA A 18 19.29 -15.89 -7.01
CA ALA A 18 20.51 -15.25 -6.53
C ALA A 18 20.27 -13.79 -6.11
N THR A 19 20.70 -13.44 -4.90
CA THR A 19 20.63 -12.08 -4.33
C THR A 19 21.99 -11.75 -3.69
N PRO A 20 22.33 -10.47 -3.48
CA PRO A 20 23.53 -10.09 -2.72
C PRO A 20 23.51 -10.71 -1.31
N ARG A 21 24.69 -10.98 -0.77
CA ARG A 21 24.82 -11.38 0.64
C ARG A 21 24.55 -10.17 1.52
N GLY A 22 23.74 -10.33 2.54
CA GLY A 22 23.45 -9.26 3.48
C GLY A 22 22.53 -9.72 4.59
N LYS A 23 22.45 -8.89 5.62
CA LYS A 23 21.57 -9.09 6.78
C LYS A 23 20.93 -7.76 7.19
N VAL A 24 19.79 -7.85 7.85
CA VAL A 24 19.12 -6.69 8.45
C VAL A 24 19.79 -6.36 9.80
N ALA A 25 19.90 -5.07 10.11
CA ALA A 25 20.31 -4.54 11.40
C ALA A 25 19.24 -3.60 11.95
N SER A 26 18.96 -3.72 13.24
CA SER A 26 18.07 -2.88 14.03
C SER A 26 18.81 -1.93 14.96
N SER A 27 20.13 -2.09 15.08
CA SER A 27 21.01 -1.22 15.87
C SER A 27 22.26 -0.84 15.09
N ILE A 28 22.94 0.18 15.56
CA ILE A 28 24.20 0.69 14.98
C ILE A 28 25.31 -0.36 15.10
N GLU A 29 25.33 -1.06 16.23
CA GLU A 29 26.31 -2.09 16.54
C GLU A 29 26.13 -3.33 15.66
N GLU A 30 24.89 -3.77 15.45
CA GLU A 30 24.57 -4.85 14.50
C GLU A 30 25.00 -4.49 13.08
N ALA A 31 24.76 -3.25 12.64
CA ALA A 31 25.14 -2.79 11.30
C ALA A 31 26.66 -2.86 11.10
N GLU A 32 27.46 -2.44 12.09
CA GLU A 32 28.90 -2.53 12.06
C GLU A 32 29.38 -3.99 12.05
N GLN A 33 28.78 -4.85 12.87
CA GLN A 33 29.13 -6.26 12.92
C GLN A 33 28.88 -6.97 11.59
N ILE A 34 27.72 -6.75 10.98
CA ILE A 34 27.38 -7.31 9.65
C ILE A 34 28.36 -6.78 8.60
N ALA A 35 28.70 -5.50 8.65
CA ALA A 35 29.66 -4.91 7.74
C ALA A 35 31.05 -5.56 7.87
N ARG A 36 31.49 -5.91 9.07
CA ARG A 36 32.75 -6.67 9.30
C ARG A 36 32.70 -8.08 8.72
N GLU A 37 31.52 -8.75 8.74
CA GLU A 37 31.35 -10.08 8.14
C GLU A 37 31.40 -10.03 6.59
N ILE A 38 31.05 -8.88 5.98
CA ILE A 38 31.06 -8.68 4.52
C ILE A 38 32.45 -8.27 4.03
N ALA A 39 33.20 -7.50 4.82
CA ALA A 39 34.53 -7.04 4.44
C ALA A 39 35.48 -8.22 4.04
N PRO A 40 36.37 -8.05 3.06
CA PRO A 40 36.79 -6.80 2.43
C PRO A 40 35.95 -6.35 1.21
N ALA A 41 34.81 -7.00 0.93
CA ALA A 41 33.93 -6.55 -0.17
C ALA A 41 33.37 -5.15 0.13
N GLU A 42 33.04 -4.39 -0.91
CA GLU A 42 32.34 -3.12 -0.79
C GLU A 42 30.95 -3.34 -0.19
N ILE A 43 30.52 -2.46 0.70
CA ILE A 43 29.32 -2.59 1.51
C ILE A 43 28.28 -1.58 1.03
N VAL A 44 27.01 -1.96 1.04
CA VAL A 44 25.88 -1.04 0.89
C VAL A 44 25.01 -1.07 2.13
N VAL A 45 24.62 0.11 2.61
CA VAL A 45 23.62 0.29 3.69
C VAL A 45 22.37 0.88 3.10
N LYS A 46 21.22 0.18 3.23
CA LYS A 46 19.93 0.56 2.67
C LYS A 46 18.87 0.70 3.76
N ALA A 47 18.24 1.85 3.87
CA ALA A 47 17.07 2.05 4.72
C ALA A 47 15.94 1.08 4.33
N GLN A 48 15.28 0.47 5.32
CA GLN A 48 14.19 -0.46 5.11
C GLN A 48 12.87 0.22 5.44
N VAL A 49 12.13 0.64 4.40
CA VAL A 49 10.78 1.20 4.44
C VAL A 49 9.99 0.68 3.26
N HIS A 50 8.65 0.57 3.41
CA HIS A 50 7.74 0.13 2.33
C HIS A 50 7.49 1.26 1.30
N ALA A 51 8.56 1.88 0.82
CA ALA A 51 8.49 2.94 -0.19
C ALA A 51 9.66 2.87 -1.16
N GLY A 52 9.37 3.15 -2.43
CA GLY A 52 10.39 3.33 -3.45
C GLY A 52 11.04 4.71 -3.39
N GLY A 53 12.06 4.94 -4.24
CA GLY A 53 12.75 6.22 -4.34
C GLY A 53 13.66 6.54 -3.15
N ARG A 54 13.97 5.57 -2.29
CA ARG A 54 14.82 5.71 -1.09
C ARG A 54 16.15 6.39 -1.38
N GLY A 55 16.79 6.05 -2.49
CA GLY A 55 18.07 6.65 -2.88
C GLY A 55 18.04 8.17 -3.11
N LYS A 56 16.87 8.73 -3.45
CA LYS A 56 16.64 10.17 -3.67
C LYS A 56 15.93 10.84 -2.49
N GLY A 57 15.58 10.10 -1.44
CA GLY A 57 14.89 10.61 -0.27
C GLY A 57 15.76 11.52 0.59
N THR A 58 15.15 12.20 1.54
CA THR A 58 15.84 13.06 2.52
C THR A 58 15.32 12.74 3.92
N PHE A 59 16.23 12.56 4.86
CA PHE A 59 15.89 12.35 6.26
C PHE A 59 15.56 13.66 6.97
N ALA A 60 14.77 13.60 8.02
CA ALA A 60 14.41 14.76 8.83
C ALA A 60 15.64 15.49 9.45
N ASN A 61 16.73 14.76 9.68
CA ASN A 61 18.02 15.33 10.14
C ASN A 61 18.85 15.96 9.01
N GLY A 62 18.33 16.08 7.78
CA GLY A 62 19.00 16.65 6.62
C GLY A 62 19.91 15.68 5.86
N PHE A 63 20.08 14.45 6.33
CA PHE A 63 20.87 13.43 5.61
C PHE A 63 20.15 13.03 4.33
N LYS A 64 20.87 12.95 3.21
CA LYS A 64 20.30 12.70 1.88
C LYS A 64 20.58 11.26 1.45
N GLY A 65 19.57 10.62 0.88
CA GLY A 65 19.65 9.27 0.36
C GLY A 65 19.46 8.19 1.44
N GLY A 66 18.66 7.18 1.15
CA GLY A 66 18.46 5.99 1.98
C GLY A 66 19.25 4.77 1.48
N VAL A 67 20.20 4.96 0.55
CA VAL A 67 21.08 3.91 0.00
C VAL A 67 22.48 4.49 -0.13
N HIS A 68 23.45 3.90 0.58
CA HIS A 68 24.84 4.39 0.59
C HIS A 68 25.86 3.26 0.47
N LEU A 69 26.85 3.48 -0.36
CA LEU A 69 28.03 2.63 -0.45
C LEU A 69 29.03 3.01 0.64
N CYS A 70 29.68 2.02 1.21
CA CYS A 70 30.68 2.14 2.26
C CYS A 70 31.90 1.29 1.92
N LYS A 71 33.07 1.78 2.25
CA LYS A 71 34.34 1.06 2.06
C LYS A 71 34.77 0.33 3.30
N THR A 72 34.33 0.79 4.47
CA THR A 72 34.74 0.22 5.76
C THR A 72 33.51 -0.03 6.66
N PRO A 73 33.63 -0.94 7.63
CA PRO A 73 32.60 -1.17 8.65
C PRO A 73 32.28 0.07 9.49
N GLU A 74 33.27 0.94 9.73
CA GLU A 74 33.10 2.18 10.49
C GLU A 74 32.24 3.18 9.70
N GLU A 75 32.41 3.29 8.37
CA GLU A 75 31.54 4.08 7.50
C GLU A 75 30.10 3.55 7.53
N ALA A 76 29.92 2.22 7.46
CA ALA A 76 28.60 1.59 7.55
C ALA A 76 27.90 1.91 8.87
N ARG A 77 28.64 1.88 10.01
CA ARG A 77 28.17 2.31 11.32
C ARG A 77 27.68 3.76 11.33
N GLU A 78 28.47 4.67 10.80
CA GLU A 78 28.11 6.10 10.76
C GLU A 78 26.89 6.37 9.88
N ILE A 79 26.73 5.65 8.77
CA ILE A 79 25.57 5.75 7.91
C ILE A 79 24.33 5.18 8.62
N ALA A 80 24.44 4.00 9.25
CA ALA A 80 23.36 3.42 10.03
C ALA A 80 22.91 4.37 11.16
N ARG A 81 23.83 5.06 11.84
CA ARG A 81 23.53 6.07 12.87
C ARG A 81 22.70 7.24 12.32
N LYS A 82 22.96 7.68 11.08
CA LYS A 82 22.23 8.76 10.43
C LYS A 82 20.84 8.37 9.93
N MET A 83 20.59 7.07 9.78
CA MET A 83 19.35 6.53 9.25
C MET A 83 18.41 5.98 10.33
N LEU A 84 18.91 5.16 11.27
CA LEU A 84 18.09 4.51 12.28
C LEU A 84 17.39 5.51 13.19
N GLY A 85 16.09 5.30 13.38
CA GLY A 85 15.23 6.19 14.17
C GLY A 85 14.87 7.51 13.50
N GLN A 86 15.35 7.77 12.27
CA GLN A 86 15.08 9.00 11.54
C GLN A 86 13.95 8.80 10.53
N THR A 87 13.16 9.84 10.30
CA THR A 87 12.10 9.86 9.29
C THR A 87 12.68 10.12 7.90
N LEU A 88 12.49 9.18 6.99
CA LEU A 88 12.85 9.31 5.58
C LEU A 88 11.64 9.79 4.77
N VAL A 89 11.80 10.90 4.07
CA VAL A 89 10.82 11.45 3.14
C VAL A 89 11.22 11.13 1.71
N THR A 90 10.33 10.47 0.98
CA THR A 90 10.47 10.21 -0.46
C THR A 90 9.21 10.70 -1.18
N HIS A 91 9.20 10.69 -2.50
CA HIS A 91 7.99 11.06 -3.25
C HIS A 91 6.83 10.06 -3.01
N GLN A 92 7.12 8.80 -2.66
CA GLN A 92 6.11 7.78 -2.37
C GLN A 92 5.61 7.81 -0.92
N THR A 93 6.44 8.23 0.04
CA THR A 93 6.00 8.36 1.45
C THR A 93 5.17 9.63 1.69
N GLY A 94 5.19 10.56 0.75
CA GLY A 94 4.64 11.90 0.97
C GLY A 94 5.41 12.69 2.05
N PRO A 95 4.95 13.90 2.42
CA PRO A 95 5.65 14.79 3.35
C PRO A 95 5.74 14.27 4.78
N ALA A 96 4.85 13.35 5.17
CA ALA A 96 4.90 12.73 6.51
C ALA A 96 6.11 11.80 6.68
N GLY A 97 6.61 11.21 5.58
CA GLY A 97 7.73 10.27 5.59
C GLY A 97 7.43 8.95 6.31
N ARG A 98 8.47 8.14 6.49
CA ARG A 98 8.44 6.90 7.27
C ARG A 98 9.67 6.81 8.17
N VAL A 99 9.50 6.34 9.40
CA VAL A 99 10.60 6.13 10.34
C VAL A 99 11.39 4.90 9.94
N VAL A 100 12.69 5.03 9.81
CA VAL A 100 13.60 3.91 9.48
C VAL A 100 13.96 3.16 10.75
N ASN A 101 13.31 2.04 11.00
CA ASN A 101 13.58 1.18 12.17
C ASN A 101 14.65 0.12 11.90
N LYS A 102 14.94 -0.15 10.63
CA LYS A 102 15.89 -1.19 10.21
C LYS A 102 16.69 -0.72 9.00
N VAL A 103 17.93 -1.20 8.90
CA VAL A 103 18.75 -1.04 7.70
C VAL A 103 19.21 -2.41 7.20
N LEU A 104 19.25 -2.59 5.88
CA LEU A 104 19.87 -3.75 5.25
C LEU A 104 21.34 -3.39 5.00
N VAL A 105 22.25 -4.18 5.56
CA VAL A 105 23.69 -4.11 5.30
C VAL A 105 24.05 -5.30 4.41
N ALA A 106 24.51 -5.02 3.21
CA ALA A 106 24.74 -6.05 2.19
C ALA A 106 26.02 -5.79 1.41
N GLU A 107 26.50 -6.83 0.72
CA GLU A 107 27.57 -6.71 -0.26
C GLU A 107 27.09 -5.88 -1.45
N ALA A 108 27.87 -4.86 -1.82
CA ALA A 108 27.56 -4.04 -2.98
C ALA A 108 27.82 -4.80 -4.28
N ALA A 109 26.81 -4.95 -5.11
CA ALA A 109 26.97 -5.56 -6.41
C ALA A 109 27.61 -4.56 -7.39
N GLN A 110 28.65 -4.98 -8.10
CA GLN A 110 29.12 -4.25 -9.27
C GLN A 110 28.13 -4.42 -10.41
N ILE A 111 27.64 -3.32 -10.96
CA ILE A 111 26.57 -3.33 -11.94
C ILE A 111 27.16 -3.02 -13.32
N ALA A 112 27.09 -3.99 -14.25
CA ALA A 112 27.40 -3.79 -15.66
C ALA A 112 26.13 -3.38 -16.44
N ARG A 113 24.98 -3.93 -16.06
CA ARG A 113 23.68 -3.65 -16.69
C ARG A 113 22.53 -3.86 -15.71
N GLU A 114 21.51 -3.01 -15.82
CA GLU A 114 20.26 -3.08 -15.08
C GLU A 114 19.10 -3.50 -15.99
N VAL A 115 18.19 -4.29 -15.46
CA VAL A 115 17.00 -4.80 -16.14
C VAL A 115 15.83 -4.67 -15.19
N TYR A 116 14.66 -4.34 -15.71
CA TYR A 116 13.40 -4.41 -14.98
C TYR A 116 12.74 -5.78 -15.20
N PHE A 117 12.22 -6.38 -14.12
CA PHE A 117 11.46 -7.62 -14.21
C PHE A 117 10.37 -7.67 -13.13
N ALA A 118 9.14 -7.90 -13.54
CA ALA A 118 8.03 -8.07 -12.61
C ALA A 118 7.12 -9.20 -13.06
N ILE A 119 6.46 -9.84 -12.10
CA ILE A 119 5.37 -10.80 -12.31
C ILE A 119 4.17 -10.25 -11.55
N LEU A 120 3.04 -10.15 -12.22
CA LEU A 120 1.79 -9.66 -11.66
C LEU A 120 0.61 -10.47 -12.20
N LEU A 121 -0.55 -10.35 -11.57
CA LEU A 121 -1.78 -10.94 -12.06
C LEU A 121 -2.46 -10.00 -13.05
N ASP A 122 -2.57 -10.39 -14.31
CA ASP A 122 -3.39 -9.69 -15.30
C ASP A 122 -4.86 -10.07 -15.12
N ARG A 123 -5.65 -9.09 -14.65
CA ARG A 123 -7.09 -9.29 -14.41
C ARG A 123 -7.90 -9.45 -15.69
N ALA A 124 -7.42 -8.91 -16.82
CA ALA A 124 -8.13 -9.03 -18.10
C ALA A 124 -8.10 -10.45 -18.65
N THR A 125 -6.97 -11.14 -18.48
CA THR A 125 -6.76 -12.52 -18.93
C THR A 125 -6.87 -13.55 -17.81
N ALA A 126 -7.02 -13.10 -16.54
CA ALA A 126 -7.00 -13.94 -15.34
C ALA A 126 -5.77 -14.86 -15.27
N ALA A 127 -4.61 -14.37 -15.68
CA ALA A 127 -3.37 -15.13 -15.82
C ALA A 127 -2.16 -14.35 -15.26
N PRO A 128 -1.10 -15.03 -14.79
CA PRO A 128 0.16 -14.37 -14.48
C PRO A 128 0.76 -13.75 -15.74
N LEU A 129 1.24 -12.51 -15.59
CA LEU A 129 1.89 -11.74 -16.65
C LEU A 129 3.28 -11.34 -16.19
N ILE A 130 4.30 -11.67 -16.98
CA ILE A 130 5.63 -11.09 -16.83
C ILE A 130 5.68 -9.76 -17.59
N VAL A 131 6.13 -8.74 -16.91
CA VAL A 131 6.46 -7.42 -17.47
C VAL A 131 7.95 -7.20 -17.28
N ALA A 132 8.68 -6.96 -18.36
CA ALA A 132 10.13 -6.79 -18.30
C ALA A 132 10.59 -5.67 -19.24
N SER A 133 11.77 -5.09 -18.95
CA SER A 133 12.38 -4.07 -19.81
C SER A 133 13.90 -4.09 -19.65
N THR A 134 14.60 -3.70 -20.73
CA THR A 134 16.04 -3.43 -20.67
C THR A 134 16.40 -2.15 -19.88
N GLU A 135 15.40 -1.36 -19.51
CA GLU A 135 15.52 -0.13 -18.72
C GLU A 135 15.23 -0.44 -17.23
N GLY A 136 16.24 -0.91 -16.50
CA GLY A 136 16.17 -1.13 -15.06
C GLY A 136 16.58 0.09 -14.24
N GLY A 137 16.34 0.05 -12.92
CA GLY A 137 16.71 1.10 -11.98
C GLY A 137 15.90 2.40 -12.10
N VAL A 138 14.87 2.42 -12.94
CA VAL A 138 13.97 3.56 -13.17
C VAL A 138 12.52 3.16 -12.94
N GLU A 139 11.62 4.15 -12.83
CA GLU A 139 10.19 3.90 -12.72
C GLU A 139 9.64 3.36 -14.05
N ILE A 140 9.07 2.16 -14.01
CA ILE A 140 8.60 1.46 -15.21
C ILE A 140 7.43 2.20 -15.87
N GLU A 141 6.61 2.93 -15.11
CA GLU A 141 5.53 3.76 -15.61
C GLU A 141 6.06 4.87 -16.52
N THR A 142 7.22 5.42 -16.18
CA THR A 142 7.90 6.42 -17.02
C THR A 142 8.37 5.81 -18.34
N VAL A 143 8.89 4.57 -18.29
CA VAL A 143 9.31 3.85 -19.50
C VAL A 143 8.09 3.52 -20.35
N ALA A 144 7.01 3.02 -19.74
CA ALA A 144 5.76 2.69 -20.42
C ALA A 144 5.11 3.90 -21.12
N ALA A 145 5.20 5.08 -20.49
CA ALA A 145 4.66 6.31 -21.05
C ALA A 145 5.50 6.88 -22.20
N LYS A 146 6.83 6.77 -22.13
CA LYS A 146 7.75 7.38 -23.11
C LYS A 146 8.16 6.45 -24.24
N SER A 147 8.27 5.14 -23.95
CA SER A 147 8.82 4.13 -24.84
C SER A 147 8.10 2.78 -24.62
N PRO A 148 6.79 2.71 -24.90
CA PRO A 148 5.98 1.51 -24.64
C PRO A 148 6.49 0.25 -25.39
N GLU A 149 7.19 0.44 -26.51
CA GLU A 149 7.82 -0.63 -27.29
C GLU A 149 8.98 -1.32 -26.54
N ARG A 150 9.52 -0.71 -25.48
CA ARG A 150 10.55 -1.31 -24.63
C ARG A 150 9.99 -2.18 -23.51
N ILE A 151 8.66 -2.24 -23.39
CA ILE A 151 7.99 -3.07 -22.40
C ILE A 151 7.69 -4.45 -23.04
N ILE A 152 8.40 -5.42 -22.57
CA ILE A 152 8.19 -6.84 -22.93
C ILE A 152 7.07 -7.38 -22.06
N ARG A 153 6.10 -8.08 -22.66
CA ARG A 153 5.00 -8.74 -21.95
C ARG A 153 4.95 -10.20 -22.36
N GLU A 154 4.93 -11.09 -21.37
CA GLU A 154 4.81 -12.54 -21.56
C GLU A 154 3.71 -13.08 -20.66
N SER A 155 2.60 -13.51 -21.24
CA SER A 155 1.49 -14.12 -20.51
C SER A 155 1.82 -15.58 -20.22
N ILE A 156 1.48 -16.05 -19.03
CA ILE A 156 1.74 -17.42 -18.59
C ILE A 156 0.40 -18.14 -18.43
N ASP A 157 0.23 -19.26 -19.12
CA ASP A 157 -0.94 -20.11 -18.93
C ASP A 157 -0.94 -20.67 -17.49
N PRO A 158 -2.00 -20.45 -16.69
CA PRO A 158 -2.03 -20.87 -15.29
C PRO A 158 -1.91 -22.38 -15.08
N LEU A 159 -2.33 -23.18 -16.07
CA LEU A 159 -2.29 -24.64 -16.02
C LEU A 159 -0.93 -25.20 -16.43
N ALA A 160 -0.33 -24.61 -17.48
CA ALA A 160 0.97 -25.04 -18.00
C ALA A 160 2.14 -24.48 -17.18
N GLY A 161 1.97 -23.33 -16.52
CA GLY A 161 3.03 -22.60 -15.85
C GLY A 161 4.06 -22.00 -16.80
N LEU A 162 5.08 -21.37 -16.22
CA LEU A 162 6.17 -20.77 -16.99
C LEU A 162 7.03 -21.87 -17.67
N GLN A 163 7.09 -21.83 -18.98
CA GLN A 163 7.79 -22.84 -19.78
C GLN A 163 9.24 -22.46 -20.11
N PRO A 164 10.15 -23.42 -20.25
CA PRO A 164 11.56 -23.13 -20.55
C PRO A 164 11.79 -22.34 -21.84
N PHE A 165 10.91 -22.44 -22.83
CA PHE A 165 11.02 -21.64 -24.05
C PHE A 165 10.71 -20.17 -23.80
N GLN A 166 9.75 -19.87 -22.90
CA GLN A 166 9.39 -18.49 -22.52
C GLN A 166 10.55 -17.82 -21.77
N THR A 167 11.19 -18.51 -20.81
CA THR A 167 12.36 -17.95 -20.12
C THR A 167 13.51 -17.65 -21.07
N ARG A 168 13.76 -18.52 -22.08
CA ARG A 168 14.77 -18.27 -23.11
C ARG A 168 14.40 -17.12 -24.05
N LYS A 169 13.11 -17.01 -24.42
CA LYS A 169 12.58 -15.90 -25.22
C LYS A 169 12.81 -14.58 -24.47
N LEU A 170 12.35 -14.48 -23.22
CA LEU A 170 12.53 -13.31 -22.35
C LEU A 170 14.02 -12.93 -22.22
N ALA A 171 14.89 -13.91 -21.97
CA ALA A 171 16.32 -13.64 -21.84
C ALA A 171 16.93 -13.07 -23.14
N LYS A 172 16.46 -13.51 -24.31
CA LYS A 172 16.88 -12.94 -25.61
C LYS A 172 16.34 -11.53 -25.82
N GLU A 173 15.06 -11.31 -25.58
CA GLU A 173 14.41 -10.00 -25.73
C GLU A 173 15.01 -8.97 -24.78
N LEU A 174 15.37 -9.40 -23.58
CA LEU A 174 16.12 -8.61 -22.59
C LEU A 174 17.62 -8.51 -22.91
N GLN A 175 18.09 -9.00 -24.08
CA GLN A 175 19.45 -8.88 -24.58
C GLN A 175 20.52 -9.48 -23.66
N PHE A 176 20.21 -10.61 -22.97
CA PHE A 176 21.23 -11.36 -22.24
C PHE A 176 22.18 -12.05 -23.22
N GLU A 177 23.47 -12.02 -22.93
CA GLU A 177 24.48 -12.74 -23.68
C GLU A 177 24.33 -14.25 -23.59
N SER A 178 24.85 -15.00 -24.55
CA SER A 178 24.73 -16.47 -24.62
C SER A 178 25.25 -17.15 -23.35
N SER A 179 26.31 -16.61 -22.74
CA SER A 179 26.88 -17.07 -21.45
C SER A 179 25.94 -16.87 -20.26
N GLN A 180 25.02 -15.88 -20.33
CA GLN A 180 24.12 -15.47 -19.25
C GLN A 180 22.74 -16.13 -19.36
N LEU A 181 22.35 -16.67 -20.53
CA LEU A 181 21.00 -17.21 -20.78
C LEU A 181 20.55 -18.24 -19.74
N LYS A 182 21.46 -19.15 -19.34
CA LYS A 182 21.14 -20.19 -18.34
C LYS A 182 20.87 -19.58 -16.98
N ALA A 183 21.69 -18.62 -16.55
CA ALA A 183 21.54 -17.94 -15.26
C ALA A 183 20.26 -17.11 -15.22
N ALA A 184 20.00 -16.33 -16.27
CA ALA A 184 18.78 -15.53 -16.41
C ALA A 184 17.52 -16.41 -16.42
N SER A 185 17.49 -17.48 -17.22
CA SER A 185 16.35 -18.40 -17.27
C SER A 185 16.09 -19.07 -15.91
N LYS A 186 17.14 -19.48 -15.18
CA LYS A 186 17.00 -20.03 -13.84
C LYS A 186 16.43 -19.01 -12.85
N LEU A 187 16.86 -17.75 -12.96
CA LEU A 187 16.38 -16.68 -12.10
C LEU A 187 14.90 -16.39 -12.37
N PHE A 188 14.48 -16.28 -13.63
CA PHE A 188 13.08 -16.07 -14.01
C PHE A 188 12.16 -17.21 -13.53
N ASP A 189 12.60 -18.47 -13.66
CA ASP A 189 11.89 -19.63 -13.12
C ASP A 189 11.77 -19.55 -11.59
N GLY A 190 12.84 -19.17 -10.90
CA GLY A 190 12.83 -18.98 -9.44
C GLY A 190 11.86 -17.88 -8.99
N LEU A 191 11.82 -16.74 -9.69
CA LEU A 191 10.87 -15.67 -9.45
C LEU A 191 9.42 -16.13 -9.67
N TYR A 192 9.16 -16.87 -10.75
CA TYR A 192 7.84 -17.42 -11.01
C TYR A 192 7.39 -18.42 -9.94
N ARG A 193 8.29 -19.35 -9.55
CA ARG A 193 8.00 -20.28 -8.45
C ARG A 193 7.76 -19.58 -7.12
N THR A 194 8.45 -18.47 -6.86
CA THR A 194 8.19 -17.64 -5.69
C THR A 194 6.81 -17.02 -5.76
N PHE A 195 6.46 -16.43 -6.92
CA PHE A 195 5.16 -15.78 -7.16
C PHE A 195 3.99 -16.74 -6.91
N ILE A 196 4.04 -17.94 -7.52
CA ILE A 196 2.97 -18.95 -7.37
C ILE A 196 3.02 -19.61 -5.97
N GLY A 197 4.21 -19.98 -5.49
CA GLY A 197 4.38 -20.76 -4.27
C GLY A 197 4.04 -20.00 -2.98
N LEU A 198 4.01 -18.68 -3.04
CA LEU A 198 3.68 -17.81 -1.90
C LEU A 198 2.42 -16.97 -2.11
N ASP A 199 1.63 -17.28 -3.13
CA ASP A 199 0.42 -16.52 -3.49
C ASP A 199 0.68 -15.00 -3.58
N CYS A 200 1.74 -14.63 -4.29
CA CYS A 200 2.03 -13.23 -4.52
C CYS A 200 1.02 -12.63 -5.51
N SER A 201 0.57 -11.42 -5.26
CA SER A 201 -0.15 -10.60 -6.25
C SER A 201 0.81 -9.82 -7.14
N MET A 202 2.05 -9.58 -6.65
CA MET A 202 3.14 -8.97 -7.40
C MET A 202 4.50 -9.41 -6.84
N VAL A 203 5.44 -9.71 -7.75
CA VAL A 203 6.88 -9.82 -7.48
C VAL A 203 7.58 -8.90 -8.46
N GLU A 204 8.22 -7.85 -7.98
CA GLU A 204 8.98 -6.89 -8.76
C GLU A 204 10.44 -6.94 -8.37
N VAL A 205 11.34 -6.98 -9.35
CA VAL A 205 12.79 -6.85 -9.19
C VAL A 205 13.26 -5.65 -10.01
N ASN A 206 13.64 -4.59 -9.30
CA ASN A 206 14.05 -3.34 -9.96
C ASN A 206 15.16 -2.61 -9.19
N PRO A 207 16.43 -2.80 -9.60
CA PRO A 207 16.84 -3.55 -10.77
C PRO A 207 17.13 -5.05 -10.50
N LEU A 208 16.97 -5.85 -11.53
CA LEU A 208 17.69 -7.08 -11.76
C LEU A 208 19.01 -6.70 -12.45
N VAL A 209 20.14 -7.21 -11.98
CA VAL A 209 21.45 -6.76 -12.46
C VAL A 209 22.26 -7.88 -13.08
N VAL A 210 23.07 -7.50 -14.07
CA VAL A 210 24.16 -8.31 -14.61
C VAL A 210 25.46 -7.71 -14.09
N THR A 211 26.30 -8.55 -13.45
CA THR A 211 27.62 -8.12 -13.00
C THR A 211 28.65 -8.16 -14.14
N PRO A 212 29.81 -7.50 -14.02
CA PRO A 212 30.92 -7.64 -15.00
C PRO A 212 31.42 -9.07 -15.18
N LYS A 213 31.17 -9.94 -14.20
CA LYS A 213 31.49 -11.37 -14.26
C LYS A 213 30.41 -12.20 -14.97
N GLY A 214 29.32 -11.58 -15.42
CA GLY A 214 28.18 -12.24 -16.07
C GLY A 214 27.21 -12.92 -15.10
N GLU A 215 27.30 -12.67 -13.79
CA GLU A 215 26.33 -13.14 -12.81
C GLU A 215 25.02 -12.35 -12.95
N VAL A 216 23.89 -13.02 -12.72
CA VAL A 216 22.56 -12.41 -12.78
C VAL A 216 21.96 -12.45 -11.38
N LEU A 217 21.64 -11.28 -10.80
CA LEU A 217 21.20 -11.13 -9.42
C LEU A 217 19.92 -10.30 -9.32
N ALA A 218 19.03 -10.66 -8.41
CA ALA A 218 17.94 -9.80 -7.96
C ALA A 218 18.50 -8.82 -6.90
N LEU A 219 18.66 -7.56 -7.26
CA LEU A 219 19.33 -6.58 -6.40
C LEU A 219 18.35 -5.88 -5.44
N ASP A 220 17.21 -5.44 -5.93
CA ASP A 220 16.13 -4.86 -5.12
C ASP A 220 14.82 -5.55 -5.50
N ALA A 221 14.10 -6.06 -4.52
CA ALA A 221 12.90 -6.82 -4.72
C ALA A 221 11.75 -6.29 -3.84
N LYS A 222 10.57 -6.16 -4.46
CA LYS A 222 9.33 -5.75 -3.82
C LYS A 222 8.27 -6.82 -4.03
N PHE A 223 7.61 -7.22 -2.95
CA PHE A 223 6.59 -8.26 -2.95
C PHE A 223 5.28 -7.72 -2.39
N ASN A 224 4.20 -8.08 -3.09
CA ASN A 224 2.85 -7.98 -2.56
C ASN A 224 2.24 -9.38 -2.54
N PHE A 225 1.65 -9.74 -1.42
CA PHE A 225 0.95 -11.02 -1.25
C PHE A 225 -0.57 -10.83 -1.34
N ASP A 226 -1.27 -11.88 -1.72
CA ASP A 226 -2.72 -11.93 -1.58
C ASP A 226 -3.08 -12.12 -0.11
N ASP A 227 -3.71 -11.12 0.49
CA ASP A 227 -4.11 -11.17 1.91
C ASP A 227 -5.09 -12.32 2.20
N ASN A 228 -5.90 -12.71 1.20
CA ASN A 228 -6.82 -13.83 1.33
C ASN A 228 -6.12 -15.20 1.38
N ALA A 229 -4.85 -15.27 1.00
CA ALA A 229 -4.06 -16.50 1.02
C ALA A 229 -3.13 -16.61 2.24
N LEU A 230 -2.96 -15.54 3.03
CA LEU A 230 -2.00 -15.51 4.15
C LEU A 230 -2.24 -16.59 5.21
N PHE A 231 -3.49 -17.08 5.36
CA PHE A 231 -3.81 -18.16 6.29
C PHE A 231 -3.04 -19.46 6.02
N ARG A 232 -2.59 -19.69 4.77
CA ARG A 232 -1.78 -20.85 4.39
C ARG A 232 -0.28 -20.55 4.34
N HIS A 233 0.14 -19.31 4.61
CA HIS A 233 1.53 -18.85 4.64
C HIS A 233 1.85 -18.15 5.97
N PRO A 234 1.81 -18.88 7.12
CA PRO A 234 2.03 -18.27 8.44
C PRO A 234 3.42 -17.62 8.56
N GLU A 235 4.44 -18.15 7.87
CA GLU A 235 5.79 -17.59 7.84
C GLU A 235 5.86 -16.27 7.11
N VAL A 236 5.02 -16.07 6.08
CA VAL A 236 4.89 -14.79 5.36
C VAL A 236 4.07 -13.81 6.21
N ALA A 237 2.97 -14.26 6.80
CA ALA A 237 2.13 -13.44 7.70
C ALA A 237 2.96 -12.87 8.88
N ALA A 238 3.91 -13.65 9.42
CA ALA A 238 4.82 -13.20 10.48
C ALA A 238 5.83 -12.12 10.04
N MET A 239 6.00 -11.89 8.73
CA MET A 239 6.86 -10.84 8.18
C MET A 239 6.19 -9.46 8.13
N ARG A 240 4.89 -9.38 8.47
CA ARG A 240 4.12 -8.14 8.46
C ARG A 240 4.74 -7.10 9.40
N ASP A 241 4.94 -5.89 8.90
CA ASP A 241 5.41 -4.76 9.71
C ASP A 241 4.28 -3.73 9.84
N ILE A 242 3.55 -3.80 10.95
CA ILE A 242 2.40 -2.94 11.25
C ILE A 242 2.79 -1.45 11.28
N ALA A 243 4.04 -1.12 11.63
CA ALA A 243 4.51 0.26 11.66
C ALA A 243 4.59 0.92 10.27
N GLU A 244 4.63 0.12 9.21
CA GLU A 244 4.64 0.57 7.82
C GLU A 244 3.24 0.70 7.20
N GLU A 245 2.20 0.22 7.88
CA GLU A 245 0.82 0.26 7.39
C GLU A 245 0.09 1.54 7.80
N ASP A 246 -1.07 1.81 7.20
CA ASP A 246 -1.95 2.89 7.65
C ASP A 246 -2.59 2.48 8.99
N PRO A 247 -2.44 3.29 10.05
CA PRO A 247 -3.02 2.95 11.36
C PRO A 247 -4.53 2.72 11.32
N ARG A 248 -5.26 3.36 10.38
CA ARG A 248 -6.70 3.18 10.19
C ARG A 248 -7.02 1.82 9.59
N GLU A 249 -6.22 1.36 8.62
CA GLU A 249 -6.35 0.03 8.00
C GLU A 249 -6.03 -1.07 9.03
N VAL A 250 -4.99 -0.84 9.85
CA VAL A 250 -4.65 -1.74 10.95
C VAL A 250 -5.78 -1.83 11.97
N GLU A 251 -6.36 -0.70 12.38
CA GLU A 251 -7.48 -0.69 13.33
C GLU A 251 -8.72 -1.36 12.74
N ALA A 252 -9.06 -1.05 11.49
CA ALA A 252 -10.19 -1.67 10.78
C ALA A 252 -10.08 -3.19 10.72
N SER A 253 -8.89 -3.71 10.47
CA SER A 253 -8.65 -5.14 10.37
C SER A 253 -8.93 -5.89 11.68
N LYS A 254 -8.73 -5.27 12.84
CA LYS A 254 -9.01 -5.87 14.16
C LYS A 254 -10.51 -6.13 14.38
N HIS A 255 -11.34 -5.33 13.71
CA HIS A 255 -12.81 -5.41 13.80
C HIS A 255 -13.45 -6.11 12.60
N GLY A 256 -12.64 -6.70 11.71
CA GLY A 256 -13.12 -7.37 10.50
C GLY A 256 -13.74 -6.41 9.48
N LEU A 257 -13.32 -5.16 9.46
CA LEU A 257 -13.77 -4.12 8.54
C LEU A 257 -12.80 -3.99 7.37
N ASN A 258 -13.34 -3.83 6.16
CA ASN A 258 -12.54 -3.56 4.97
C ASN A 258 -12.41 -2.04 4.77
N TYR A 259 -11.26 -1.48 5.14
CA TYR A 259 -10.95 -0.06 5.04
C TYR A 259 -9.74 0.18 4.13
N ILE A 260 -9.82 1.18 3.28
CA ILE A 260 -8.69 1.69 2.48
C ILE A 260 -8.72 3.21 2.54
N GLY A 261 -7.64 3.82 3.00
CA GLY A 261 -7.48 5.27 3.06
C GLY A 261 -7.29 5.88 1.67
N LEU A 262 -7.97 7.00 1.39
CA LEU A 262 -7.84 7.81 0.18
C LEU A 262 -7.50 9.27 0.54
N ASP A 263 -7.24 10.10 -0.47
CA ASP A 263 -6.80 11.49 -0.28
C ASP A 263 -7.92 12.53 -0.18
N GLY A 264 -9.18 12.10 -0.15
CA GLY A 264 -10.32 12.98 -0.12
C GLY A 264 -10.69 13.53 1.28
N ASN A 265 -11.88 14.14 1.35
CA ASN A 265 -12.42 14.81 2.54
C ASN A 265 -13.86 14.40 2.90
N ILE A 266 -14.47 13.50 2.13
CA ILE A 266 -15.79 12.94 2.41
C ILE A 266 -15.62 11.48 2.80
N ALA A 267 -15.78 11.18 4.08
CA ALA A 267 -15.69 9.80 4.57
C ALA A 267 -16.95 9.01 4.20
N CYS A 268 -16.77 7.74 3.84
CA CYS A 268 -17.83 6.84 3.44
C CYS A 268 -17.93 5.64 4.40
N LEU A 269 -19.16 5.32 4.82
CA LEU A 269 -19.51 4.09 5.53
C LEU A 269 -20.62 3.39 4.75
N VAL A 270 -20.33 2.22 4.23
CA VAL A 270 -21.23 1.52 3.29
C VAL A 270 -21.26 0.03 3.60
N ASN A 271 -22.35 -0.66 3.32
CA ASN A 271 -22.43 -2.11 3.39
C ASN A 271 -22.42 -2.73 1.99
N GLY A 272 -21.34 -3.42 1.69
CA GLY A 272 -21.09 -4.09 0.42
C GLY A 272 -20.15 -3.30 -0.50
N ALA A 273 -19.12 -3.99 -0.99
CA ALA A 273 -18.03 -3.39 -1.78
C ALA A 273 -18.52 -2.70 -3.07
N GLY A 274 -19.50 -3.30 -3.77
CA GLY A 274 -20.09 -2.70 -4.98
C GLY A 274 -20.81 -1.38 -4.70
N LEU A 275 -21.58 -1.31 -3.59
CA LEU A 275 -22.24 -0.09 -3.17
C LEU A 275 -21.22 0.97 -2.70
N ALA A 276 -20.15 0.55 -2.04
CA ALA A 276 -19.07 1.44 -1.63
C ALA A 276 -18.38 2.09 -2.85
N MET A 277 -18.04 1.31 -3.87
CA MET A 277 -17.48 1.84 -5.12
C MET A 277 -18.44 2.81 -5.82
N ALA A 278 -19.71 2.43 -5.97
CA ALA A 278 -20.73 3.30 -6.55
C ALA A 278 -20.93 4.60 -5.75
N THR A 279 -20.83 4.53 -4.41
CA THR A 279 -20.90 5.71 -3.54
C THR A 279 -19.72 6.66 -3.78
N MET A 280 -18.52 6.13 -3.91
CA MET A 280 -17.33 6.93 -4.22
C MET A 280 -17.41 7.55 -5.61
N ASP A 281 -17.90 6.81 -6.61
CA ASP A 281 -18.04 7.31 -7.97
C ASP A 281 -19.04 8.46 -8.05
N ILE A 282 -20.19 8.35 -7.39
CA ILE A 282 -21.18 9.41 -7.41
C ILE A 282 -20.76 10.66 -6.63
N ILE A 283 -20.01 10.50 -5.52
CA ILE A 283 -19.36 11.64 -4.84
C ILE A 283 -18.42 12.36 -5.81
N LYS A 284 -17.61 11.62 -6.56
CA LYS A 284 -16.73 12.18 -7.60
C LYS A 284 -17.50 12.88 -8.70
N PHE A 285 -18.60 12.29 -9.15
CA PHE A 285 -19.46 12.87 -10.18
C PHE A 285 -20.01 14.25 -9.78
N TYR A 286 -20.36 14.43 -8.49
CA TYR A 286 -20.81 15.71 -7.95
C TYR A 286 -19.68 16.64 -7.49
N GLY A 287 -18.42 16.33 -7.85
CA GLY A 287 -17.26 17.20 -7.61
C GLY A 287 -16.63 17.05 -6.22
N GLY A 288 -17.06 16.06 -5.43
CA GLY A 288 -16.46 15.75 -4.13
C GLY A 288 -15.26 14.81 -4.22
N ASN A 289 -14.60 14.57 -3.08
CA ASN A 289 -13.45 13.70 -2.99
C ASN A 289 -13.63 12.67 -1.85
N PRO A 290 -13.80 11.36 -2.16
CA PRO A 290 -13.90 10.33 -1.14
C PRO A 290 -12.61 10.23 -0.32
N ALA A 291 -12.74 10.16 1.01
CA ALA A 291 -11.61 10.05 1.94
C ALA A 291 -11.19 8.59 2.18
N ASN A 292 -12.08 7.65 1.91
CA ASN A 292 -11.84 6.23 2.12
C ASN A 292 -12.82 5.35 1.33
N PHE A 293 -12.41 4.11 1.11
CA PHE A 293 -13.32 2.98 0.93
C PHE A 293 -13.55 2.35 2.31
N LEU A 294 -14.80 2.08 2.67
CA LEU A 294 -15.13 1.30 3.87
C LEU A 294 -16.39 0.48 3.61
N ASP A 295 -16.21 -0.85 3.67
CA ASP A 295 -17.29 -1.82 3.62
C ASP A 295 -17.41 -2.50 4.99
N VAL A 296 -18.54 -2.30 5.66
CA VAL A 296 -18.81 -2.93 6.95
C VAL A 296 -19.38 -4.35 6.78
N GLY A 297 -19.60 -4.80 5.52
CA GLY A 297 -20.17 -6.11 5.22
C GLY A 297 -21.67 -6.21 5.38
N GLY A 298 -22.26 -7.30 4.87
CA GLY A 298 -23.71 -7.53 4.88
C GLY A 298 -24.28 -8.02 6.21
N GLY A 299 -23.45 -8.27 7.21
CA GLY A 299 -23.85 -8.78 8.53
C GLY A 299 -23.26 -7.98 9.70
N ALA A 300 -22.84 -6.71 9.47
CA ALA A 300 -22.19 -5.92 10.51
C ALA A 300 -23.04 -5.75 11.76
N THR A 301 -22.38 -5.85 12.89
CA THR A 301 -22.95 -5.63 14.20
C THR A 301 -22.94 -4.14 14.57
N GLU A 302 -23.72 -3.78 15.59
CA GLU A 302 -23.72 -2.44 16.17
C GLU A 302 -22.30 -2.00 16.62
N GLU A 303 -21.53 -2.92 17.20
CA GLU A 303 -20.15 -2.68 17.61
C GLU A 303 -19.25 -2.35 16.41
N GLN A 304 -19.31 -3.14 15.33
CA GLN A 304 -18.55 -2.89 14.12
C GLN A 304 -18.87 -1.54 13.48
N VAL A 305 -20.15 -1.14 13.47
CA VAL A 305 -20.55 0.19 12.99
C VAL A 305 -19.98 1.29 13.89
N THR A 306 -19.99 1.11 15.20
CA THR A 306 -19.41 2.07 16.15
C THR A 306 -17.91 2.21 15.93
N GLU A 307 -17.18 1.11 15.78
CA GLU A 307 -15.73 1.15 15.50
C GLU A 307 -15.43 1.75 14.13
N ALA A 308 -16.25 1.47 13.12
CA ALA A 308 -16.13 2.11 11.81
C ALA A 308 -16.19 3.64 11.91
N PHE A 309 -17.13 4.19 12.67
CA PHE A 309 -17.19 5.65 12.91
C PHE A 309 -15.95 6.18 13.60
N LYS A 310 -15.42 5.48 14.61
CA LYS A 310 -14.18 5.87 15.29
C LYS A 310 -13.01 5.95 14.31
N ILE A 311 -12.91 4.98 13.40
CA ILE A 311 -11.86 4.96 12.37
C ILE A 311 -12.01 6.12 11.41
N LEU A 312 -13.23 6.43 10.94
CA LEU A 312 -13.47 7.54 10.00
C LEU A 312 -13.03 8.89 10.56
N ILE A 313 -13.26 9.14 11.86
CA ILE A 313 -12.88 10.42 12.49
C ILE A 313 -11.41 10.50 12.91
N MET A 314 -10.66 9.40 12.85
CA MET A 314 -9.18 9.47 12.99
C MET A 314 -8.55 10.30 11.87
N ASP A 315 -9.20 10.39 10.71
CA ASP A 315 -8.72 11.23 9.62
C ASP A 315 -9.17 12.69 9.80
N LYS A 316 -8.24 13.52 10.18
CA LYS A 316 -8.47 14.96 10.38
C LYS A 316 -8.80 15.74 9.09
N LYS A 317 -8.60 15.15 7.92
CA LYS A 317 -8.99 15.73 6.63
C LYS A 317 -10.48 15.61 6.36
N VAL A 318 -11.18 14.72 7.05
CA VAL A 318 -12.61 14.47 6.87
C VAL A 318 -13.42 15.71 7.26
N GLN A 319 -14.26 16.19 6.36
CA GLN A 319 -15.12 17.34 6.49
C GLN A 319 -16.61 17.00 6.47
N ALA A 320 -16.97 15.82 5.99
CA ALA A 320 -18.31 15.26 6.06
C ALA A 320 -18.24 13.73 6.06
N ILE A 321 -19.25 13.08 6.64
CA ILE A 321 -19.39 11.62 6.62
C ILE A 321 -20.68 11.29 5.86
N LEU A 322 -20.59 10.40 4.87
CA LEU A 322 -21.73 9.81 4.17
C LEU A 322 -21.89 8.35 4.60
N VAL A 323 -23.00 8.05 5.25
CA VAL A 323 -23.48 6.69 5.52
C VAL A 323 -24.48 6.31 4.44
N ASN A 324 -24.19 5.29 3.67
CA ASN A 324 -25.04 4.78 2.61
C ASN A 324 -25.28 3.29 2.78
N ILE A 325 -26.45 2.94 3.28
CA ILE A 325 -26.81 1.56 3.64
C ILE A 325 -27.97 1.09 2.79
N PHE A 326 -27.80 -0.08 2.20
CA PHE A 326 -28.87 -0.84 1.61
C PHE A 326 -29.15 -2.08 2.47
N GLY A 327 -30.26 -2.06 3.22
CA GLY A 327 -30.64 -3.13 4.12
C GLY A 327 -31.10 -4.36 3.34
N GLY A 328 -30.35 -5.43 3.50
CA GLY A 328 -30.70 -6.78 3.07
C GLY A 328 -30.69 -7.71 4.30
N ILE A 329 -29.62 -8.51 4.43
CA ILE A 329 -29.36 -9.31 5.64
C ILE A 329 -29.14 -8.36 6.83
N MET A 330 -28.34 -7.32 6.65
CA MET A 330 -28.21 -6.22 7.61
C MET A 330 -29.47 -5.37 7.60
N LYS A 331 -30.00 -5.07 8.77
CA LYS A 331 -31.23 -4.29 8.94
C LYS A 331 -30.91 -2.84 9.25
N CYS A 332 -31.66 -1.91 8.68
CA CYS A 332 -31.45 -0.48 8.87
C CYS A 332 -31.57 -0.01 10.34
N ASP A 333 -32.38 -0.67 11.14
CA ASP A 333 -32.51 -0.36 12.58
C ASP A 333 -31.23 -0.71 13.37
N VAL A 334 -30.50 -1.78 13.00
CA VAL A 334 -29.20 -2.12 13.59
C VAL A 334 -28.17 -1.05 13.29
N ILE A 335 -28.13 -0.60 12.04
CA ILE A 335 -27.23 0.50 11.63
C ILE A 335 -27.59 1.80 12.33
N ALA A 336 -28.89 2.14 12.41
CA ALA A 336 -29.34 3.34 13.11
C ALA A 336 -28.89 3.32 14.58
N GLN A 337 -28.98 2.17 15.26
CA GLN A 337 -28.48 2.03 16.62
C GLN A 337 -26.96 2.22 16.72
N GLY A 338 -26.19 1.64 15.78
CA GLY A 338 -24.74 1.83 15.70
C GLY A 338 -24.35 3.30 15.48
N ILE A 339 -25.05 4.02 14.59
CA ILE A 339 -24.88 5.46 14.38
C ILE A 339 -25.15 6.26 15.67
N ILE A 340 -26.26 5.96 16.35
CA ILE A 340 -26.66 6.63 17.59
C ILE A 340 -25.60 6.40 18.68
N ASN A 341 -25.11 5.18 18.82
CA ASN A 341 -24.08 4.85 19.80
C ASN A 341 -22.75 5.50 19.50
N ALA A 342 -22.33 5.47 18.23
CA ALA A 342 -21.13 6.18 17.78
C ALA A 342 -21.24 7.67 18.06
N ALA A 343 -22.36 8.31 17.70
CA ALA A 343 -22.57 9.73 17.91
C ALA A 343 -22.54 10.14 19.40
N LYS A 344 -23.01 9.26 20.31
CA LYS A 344 -22.95 9.46 21.76
C LYS A 344 -21.54 9.26 22.34
N THR A 345 -20.79 8.31 21.78
CA THR A 345 -19.46 7.92 22.26
C THR A 345 -18.37 8.83 21.70
N VAL A 346 -18.57 9.27 20.47
CA VAL A 346 -17.60 10.05 19.69
C VAL A 346 -18.25 11.39 19.39
N HIS A 347 -17.69 12.49 19.88
CA HIS A 347 -18.19 13.82 19.53
C HIS A 347 -17.97 14.07 18.03
N LEU A 348 -19.00 13.78 17.22
CA LEU A 348 -18.97 14.04 15.79
C LEU A 348 -18.89 15.55 15.56
N SER A 349 -17.73 16.02 15.12
CA SER A 349 -17.48 17.43 14.82
C SER A 349 -17.75 17.79 13.37
N VAL A 350 -18.12 16.80 12.54
CA VAL A 350 -18.37 16.95 11.11
C VAL A 350 -19.81 16.57 10.75
N PRO A 351 -20.40 17.19 9.73
CA PRO A 351 -21.74 16.85 9.26
C PRO A 351 -21.86 15.36 8.88
N LEU A 352 -23.00 14.77 9.27
CA LEU A 352 -23.34 13.38 9.00
C LEU A 352 -24.53 13.32 8.03
N VAL A 353 -24.32 12.79 6.84
CA VAL A 353 -25.36 12.51 5.85
C VAL A 353 -25.70 11.04 5.90
N VAL A 354 -26.98 10.69 5.99
CA VAL A 354 -27.41 9.29 6.13
C VAL A 354 -28.48 8.97 5.09
N ARG A 355 -28.20 7.98 4.27
CA ARG A 355 -29.17 7.31 3.39
C ARG A 355 -29.35 5.88 3.88
N LEU A 356 -30.59 5.52 4.22
CA LEU A 356 -31.02 4.18 4.56
C LEU A 356 -32.08 3.72 3.57
N GLU A 357 -31.95 2.50 3.07
CA GLU A 357 -32.93 1.84 2.22
C GLU A 357 -32.97 0.33 2.49
N GLY A 358 -34.08 -0.33 2.18
CA GLY A 358 -34.24 -1.78 2.34
C GLY A 358 -34.88 -2.18 3.67
N THR A 359 -34.45 -3.31 4.25
CA THR A 359 -35.09 -3.95 5.41
C THR A 359 -35.09 -3.06 6.65
N ASN A 360 -36.25 -2.84 7.25
CA ASN A 360 -36.51 -2.03 8.45
C ASN A 360 -36.15 -0.54 8.27
N VAL A 361 -36.21 -0.01 7.05
CA VAL A 361 -35.84 1.39 6.75
C VAL A 361 -36.64 2.40 7.56
N GLU A 362 -37.97 2.26 7.66
CA GLU A 362 -38.84 3.17 8.39
C GLU A 362 -38.50 3.18 9.90
N LYS A 363 -38.25 2.01 10.45
CA LYS A 363 -37.84 1.88 11.85
C LYS A 363 -36.49 2.56 12.08
N GLY A 364 -35.51 2.34 11.19
CA GLY A 364 -34.19 2.98 11.28
C GLY A 364 -34.26 4.50 11.18
N LYS A 365 -35.03 5.02 10.23
CA LYS A 365 -35.27 6.48 10.08
C LYS A 365 -35.95 7.09 11.32
N CYS A 366 -36.94 6.40 11.89
CA CYS A 366 -37.62 6.84 13.13
C CYS A 366 -36.62 6.91 14.30
N MET A 367 -35.82 5.86 14.52
CA MET A 367 -34.80 5.80 15.56
C MET A 367 -33.80 6.96 15.44
N LEU A 368 -33.29 7.23 14.24
CA LEU A 368 -32.37 8.35 13.99
C LEU A 368 -33.02 9.70 14.33
N LYS A 369 -34.26 9.92 13.90
CA LYS A 369 -35.02 11.16 14.15
C LYS A 369 -35.27 11.38 15.65
N GLU A 370 -35.61 10.33 16.40
CA GLU A 370 -35.90 10.38 17.84
C GLU A 370 -34.63 10.47 18.68
N SER A 371 -33.47 10.10 18.17
CA SER A 371 -32.20 10.07 18.87
C SER A 371 -31.67 11.44 19.29
N GLY A 372 -32.09 12.51 18.63
CA GLY A 372 -31.57 13.87 18.80
C GLY A 372 -30.19 14.08 18.16
N VAL A 373 -29.65 13.11 17.43
CA VAL A 373 -28.38 13.25 16.70
C VAL A 373 -28.57 14.22 15.54
N ALA A 374 -27.70 15.22 15.41
CA ALA A 374 -27.69 16.14 14.28
C ALA A 374 -27.21 15.39 13.00
N LEU A 375 -28.13 15.12 12.09
CA LEU A 375 -27.83 14.47 10.83
C LEU A 375 -28.72 14.99 9.68
N ILE A 376 -28.24 14.79 8.47
CA ILE A 376 -28.92 15.14 7.21
C ILE A 376 -29.40 13.84 6.57
N THR A 377 -30.70 13.68 6.42
CA THR A 377 -31.28 12.52 5.73
C THR A 377 -31.24 12.71 4.22
N ALA A 378 -31.05 11.61 3.51
CA ALA A 378 -31.10 11.58 2.05
C ALA A 378 -32.07 10.52 1.54
N ASP A 379 -32.73 10.80 0.42
CA ASP A 379 -33.77 9.96 -0.13
C ASP A 379 -33.22 8.91 -1.11
N ASP A 380 -32.27 9.31 -1.94
CA ASP A 380 -31.59 8.43 -2.89
C ASP A 380 -30.07 8.63 -2.90
N LEU A 381 -29.36 7.87 -3.72
CA LEU A 381 -27.90 7.89 -3.79
C LEU A 381 -27.37 9.23 -4.34
N ALA A 382 -28.06 9.84 -5.29
CA ALA A 382 -27.68 11.12 -5.88
C ALA A 382 -27.85 12.26 -4.87
N ASP A 383 -29.00 12.31 -4.19
CA ASP A 383 -29.29 13.26 -3.11
C ASP A 383 -28.29 13.14 -1.96
N ALA A 384 -27.95 11.90 -1.59
CA ALA A 384 -26.95 11.61 -0.55
C ALA A 384 -25.56 12.18 -0.91
N ALA A 385 -25.11 11.98 -2.14
CA ALA A 385 -23.84 12.47 -2.60
C ALA A 385 -23.80 14.01 -2.69
N GLN A 386 -24.84 14.64 -3.23
CA GLN A 386 -24.97 16.10 -3.29
C GLN A 386 -24.91 16.72 -1.91
N LYS A 387 -25.73 16.23 -0.98
CA LYS A 387 -25.75 16.70 0.41
C LYS A 387 -24.40 16.53 1.12
N ALA A 388 -23.70 15.42 0.86
CA ALA A 388 -22.38 15.19 1.43
C ALA A 388 -21.32 16.18 0.88
N VAL A 389 -21.37 16.48 -0.42
CA VAL A 389 -20.47 17.45 -1.06
C VAL A 389 -20.76 18.87 -0.56
N GLU A 390 -22.02 19.26 -0.46
CA GLU A 390 -22.43 20.57 0.07
C GLU A 390 -22.03 20.73 1.54
N ALA A 391 -22.24 19.69 2.37
CA ALA A 391 -21.88 19.68 3.77
C ALA A 391 -20.36 19.80 3.99
N ALA A 392 -19.56 19.08 3.18
CA ALA A 392 -18.11 19.17 3.24
C ALA A 392 -17.60 20.57 2.82
N SER A 393 -18.21 21.16 1.78
CA SER A 393 -17.85 22.49 1.30
C SER A 393 -18.18 23.59 2.31
N SER A 394 -19.33 23.48 2.99
CA SER A 394 -19.77 24.42 4.02
C SER A 394 -18.88 24.34 5.26
N ASN A 395 -18.45 23.15 5.67
CA ASN A 395 -17.58 22.96 6.82
C ASN A 395 -16.15 23.50 6.57
N SER A 396 -15.66 23.45 5.33
CA SER A 396 -14.36 24.03 4.96
C SER A 396 -14.32 25.56 5.04
N GLN A 397 -15.48 26.24 4.89
CA GLN A 397 -15.60 27.71 4.98
C GLN A 397 -15.85 28.21 6.41
N GLY A 398 -16.25 27.33 7.34
CA GLY A 398 -16.61 27.66 8.72
C GLY A 398 -15.46 27.90 9.69
N GLY A 399 -14.22 27.91 9.25
CA GLY A 399 -13.01 28.11 10.07
C GLY A 399 -12.76 29.56 10.54
N ASN A 400 -13.76 30.48 10.51
CA ASN A 400 -13.63 31.77 11.22
C ASN A 400 -14.99 32.50 11.43
N PRO A 401 -15.69 32.32 12.53
CA PRO A 401 -16.71 33.26 12.94
C PRO A 401 -16.07 34.46 13.65
N LYS A 402 -15.49 35.40 12.90
CA LYS A 402 -15.26 36.73 13.45
C LYS A 402 -16.57 37.51 13.43
N SER A 403 -17.16 37.64 14.65
CA SER A 403 -17.99 38.73 15.13
C SER A 403 -18.47 39.76 14.08
N GLN A 404 -19.73 39.70 13.71
CA GLN A 404 -20.47 40.89 13.40
C GLN A 404 -21.35 41.23 14.61
N ALA A 405 -20.84 42.11 15.47
CA ALA A 405 -21.65 42.82 16.42
C ALA A 405 -22.59 43.76 15.63
N PRO A 406 -23.87 43.86 15.98
CA PRO A 406 -24.77 44.83 15.35
C PRO A 406 -24.37 46.24 15.81
N ASN A 407 -24.13 47.11 14.82
CA ASN A 407 -23.95 48.52 15.04
C ASN A 407 -25.28 49.16 15.43
N PRO A 408 -25.38 49.94 16.50
CA PRO A 408 -26.63 50.61 16.87
C PRO A 408 -26.78 51.88 16.08
N LYS A 409 -27.87 51.96 15.30
CA LYS A 409 -28.69 53.18 15.13
C LYS A 409 -30.01 52.83 14.51
#